data_e2ef17cb646c1a32fe41199140eabfd4
#
_entry.id   e2ef17cb646c1a32fe41199140eabfd4
#
_cell.length_a   1.000
_cell.length_b   1.000
_cell.length_c   1.000
_cell.angle_alpha   90.00
_cell.angle_beta   90.00
_cell.angle_gamma   90.00
#
_symmetry.space_group_name_H-M   'P 1'
#
loop_
_entity.id
_entity.type
_entity.pdbx_description
1 polymer ?
#
loop_
_entity_poly.entity_id
_entity_poly.type
_entity_poly.pdbx_seq_one_letter_code
_entity_poly.pdbx_strand_id
1 'polypeptide(L)'
;MLGSLRLAVLRFALAVALTLSAGVAAAHAHPHVWITATSELVYGPDGSFTGVRHTWAFDDMFSTYALQGIETKQKGVYTREDLAPLAQTNVESLKEFAFFTFAKAEGKKAKFNEPVDYYLDVKDNVLTLHFFLPLKTPMNTKEYAVEVFDPSYFIDFTFVEKEPVKLAGAPAGCAIKFDRPNDNSANAQRMSEDNFMNGDNSNYGAMFANKIAVKCP
;
A
#
# COMPACT_ATOMS: atom_id res chain seq x y z
N MET A 1 13.54 -59.74 25.02
CA MET A 1 14.03 -58.35 25.19
C MET A 1 14.16 -57.54 23.89
N LEU A 2 14.54 -58.13 22.74
CA LEU A 2 14.64 -57.38 21.46
C LEU A 2 13.32 -56.85 20.88
N GLY A 3 12.18 -57.49 21.14
CA GLY A 3 10.87 -57.10 20.63
C GLY A 3 10.28 -55.84 21.27
N SER A 4 10.52 -55.67 22.59
CA SER A 4 10.05 -54.49 23.32
C SER A 4 10.81 -53.20 22.92
N LEU A 5 12.11 -53.35 22.63
CA LEU A 5 12.94 -52.23 22.21
C LEU A 5 12.54 -51.73 20.81
N ARG A 6 12.27 -52.63 19.87
CA ARG A 6 11.79 -52.30 18.51
C ARG A 6 10.44 -51.61 18.54
N LEU A 7 9.52 -52.04 19.41
CA LEU A 7 8.21 -51.40 19.54
C LEU A 7 8.30 -49.99 20.15
N ALA A 8 9.21 -49.79 21.11
CA ALA A 8 9.45 -48.47 21.70
C ALA A 8 10.05 -47.49 20.70
N VAL A 9 11.03 -47.93 19.90
CA VAL A 9 11.63 -47.10 18.83
C VAL A 9 10.59 -46.73 17.74
N LEU A 10 9.73 -47.69 17.35
CA LEU A 10 8.70 -47.42 16.36
C LEU A 10 7.65 -46.42 16.86
N ARG A 11 7.24 -46.54 18.14
CA ARG A 11 6.32 -45.57 18.77
C ARG A 11 6.92 -44.18 18.89
N PHE A 12 8.21 -44.08 19.23
CA PHE A 12 8.92 -42.81 19.30
C PHE A 12 9.06 -42.18 17.92
N ALA A 13 9.44 -42.94 16.89
CA ALA A 13 9.53 -42.45 15.51
C ALA A 13 8.17 -42.00 14.99
N LEU A 14 7.07 -42.71 15.31
CA LEU A 14 5.72 -42.32 14.92
C LEU A 14 5.28 -41.01 15.61
N ALA A 15 5.59 -40.86 16.91
CA ALA A 15 5.30 -39.65 17.66
C ALA A 15 6.06 -38.42 17.11
N VAL A 16 7.35 -38.60 16.78
CA VAL A 16 8.17 -37.55 16.15
C VAL A 16 7.65 -37.20 14.76
N ALA A 17 7.22 -38.18 13.96
CA ALA A 17 6.63 -37.92 12.64
C ALA A 17 5.30 -37.16 12.73
N LEU A 18 4.44 -37.50 13.73
CA LEU A 18 3.19 -36.78 13.97
C LEU A 18 3.41 -35.35 14.46
N THR A 19 4.43 -35.09 15.28
CA THR A 19 4.74 -33.73 15.74
C THR A 19 5.34 -32.88 14.65
N LEU A 20 6.12 -33.46 13.74
CA LEU A 20 6.66 -32.75 12.55
C LEU A 20 5.58 -32.43 11.52
N SER A 21 4.55 -33.24 11.36
CA SER A 21 3.45 -32.97 10.42
C SER A 21 2.41 -32.00 10.95
N ALA A 22 2.33 -31.75 12.24
CA ALA A 22 1.39 -30.79 12.84
C ALA A 22 1.86 -29.31 12.76
N GLY A 23 3.09 -29.07 12.31
CA GLY A 23 3.72 -27.74 12.35
C GLY A 23 3.68 -26.92 11.06
N VAL A 24 3.10 -27.42 9.97
CA VAL A 24 2.99 -26.63 8.70
C VAL A 24 1.63 -25.94 8.67
N ALA A 25 1.47 -24.92 9.52
CA ALA A 25 0.45 -23.92 9.28
C ALA A 25 0.90 -23.10 8.05
N ALA A 26 0.06 -23.00 7.02
CA ALA A 26 0.31 -22.11 5.89
C ALA A 26 0.49 -20.70 6.45
N ALA A 27 1.70 -20.18 6.41
CA ALA A 27 1.97 -18.78 6.74
C ALA A 27 1.37 -17.93 5.63
N HIS A 28 0.43 -17.05 5.98
CA HIS A 28 -0.05 -16.04 5.05
C HIS A 28 1.08 -15.02 4.85
N ALA A 29 1.67 -14.99 3.66
CA ALA A 29 2.87 -14.20 3.37
C ALA A 29 2.56 -12.76 2.90
N HIS A 30 1.31 -12.38 2.70
CA HIS A 30 0.91 -11.05 2.20
C HIS A 30 -0.29 -10.50 2.96
N PRO A 31 -0.36 -9.17 3.21
CA PRO A 31 0.65 -8.15 2.91
C PRO A 31 1.78 -8.09 3.95
N HIS A 32 2.90 -7.43 3.60
CA HIS A 32 4.06 -7.22 4.48
C HIS A 32 4.14 -5.80 5.06
N VAL A 33 3.45 -4.85 4.42
CA VAL A 33 3.41 -3.44 4.83
C VAL A 33 1.96 -2.97 4.81
N TRP A 34 1.56 -2.26 5.85
CA TRP A 34 0.24 -1.63 5.92
C TRP A 34 0.39 -0.12 5.92
N ILE A 35 -0.36 0.54 5.03
CA ILE A 35 -0.38 1.99 4.91
C ILE A 35 -1.77 2.51 5.22
N THR A 36 -1.86 3.41 6.19
CA THR A 36 -3.06 4.25 6.38
C THR A 36 -2.94 5.49 5.52
N ALA A 37 -3.84 5.64 4.54
CA ALA A 37 -3.75 6.65 3.50
C ALA A 37 -4.83 7.72 3.57
N THR A 38 -4.48 8.93 3.13
CA THR A 38 -5.40 9.96 2.64
C THR A 38 -4.90 10.51 1.31
N SER A 39 -5.81 11.06 0.51
CA SER A 39 -5.45 11.68 -0.75
C SER A 39 -6.21 12.98 -0.99
N GLU A 40 -5.55 13.93 -1.67
CA GLU A 40 -6.19 15.12 -2.23
C GLU A 40 -6.06 15.07 -3.75
N LEU A 41 -7.19 15.17 -4.45
CA LEU A 41 -7.22 15.35 -5.89
C LEU A 41 -7.09 16.84 -6.19
N VAL A 42 -5.95 17.23 -6.76
CA VAL A 42 -5.54 18.64 -6.91
C VAL A 42 -5.94 19.16 -8.28
N TYR A 43 -6.54 20.33 -8.30
CA TYR A 43 -6.95 21.03 -9.52
C TYR A 43 -6.17 22.31 -9.75
N GLY A 44 -5.93 22.60 -11.01
CA GLY A 44 -5.35 23.88 -11.45
C GLY A 44 -6.36 25.01 -11.44
N PRO A 45 -5.89 26.26 -11.60
CA PRO A 45 -6.77 27.45 -11.66
C PRO A 45 -7.77 27.42 -12.83
N ASP A 46 -7.47 26.65 -13.87
CA ASP A 46 -8.32 26.44 -15.05
C ASP A 46 -9.39 25.33 -14.82
N GLY A 47 -9.44 24.74 -13.61
CA GLY A 47 -10.35 23.67 -13.27
C GLY A 47 -9.93 22.28 -13.78
N SER A 48 -8.74 22.15 -14.37
CA SER A 48 -8.20 20.84 -14.78
C SER A 48 -7.68 20.05 -13.57
N PHE A 49 -7.86 18.72 -13.58
CA PHE A 49 -7.24 17.83 -12.60
C PHE A 49 -5.75 17.68 -12.91
N THR A 50 -4.90 18.10 -11.99
CA THR A 50 -3.44 18.21 -12.18
C THR A 50 -2.63 17.09 -11.52
N GLY A 51 -3.19 16.40 -10.54
CA GLY A 51 -2.48 15.33 -9.84
C GLY A 51 -3.07 14.96 -8.49
N VAL A 52 -2.39 14.06 -7.80
CA VAL A 52 -2.80 13.56 -6.50
C VAL A 52 -1.74 13.89 -5.44
N ARG A 53 -2.16 14.49 -4.34
CA ARG A 53 -1.32 14.62 -3.15
C ARG A 53 -1.68 13.49 -2.20
N HIS A 54 -0.69 12.69 -1.84
CA HIS A 54 -0.82 11.58 -0.92
C HIS A 54 -0.22 11.88 0.45
N THR A 55 -0.83 11.30 1.48
CA THR A 55 -0.27 11.18 2.82
C THR A 55 -0.40 9.72 3.22
N TRP A 56 0.72 9.03 3.41
CA TRP A 56 0.82 7.60 3.68
C TRP A 56 1.52 7.36 5.01
N ALA A 57 0.76 7.02 6.04
CA ALA A 57 1.28 6.62 7.34
C ALA A 57 1.54 5.12 7.34
N PHE A 58 2.79 4.75 7.60
CA PHE A 58 3.22 3.34 7.63
C PHE A 58 2.89 2.70 8.97
N ASP A 59 2.76 1.38 8.97
CA ASP A 59 2.60 0.60 10.19
C ASP A 59 3.83 0.72 11.13
N ASP A 60 3.65 0.28 12.37
CA ASP A 60 4.68 0.41 13.42
C ASP A 60 5.94 -0.41 13.10
N MET A 61 5.79 -1.57 12.49
CA MET A 61 6.92 -2.45 12.18
C MET A 61 7.76 -1.84 11.06
N PHE A 62 7.14 -1.40 9.96
CA PHE A 62 7.83 -0.72 8.88
C PHE A 62 8.46 0.60 9.38
N SER A 63 7.71 1.41 10.15
CA SER A 63 8.22 2.66 10.71
C SER A 63 9.48 2.44 11.56
N THR A 64 9.44 1.45 12.47
CA THR A 64 10.58 1.10 13.31
C THR A 64 11.78 0.64 12.48
N TYR A 65 11.55 -0.21 11.47
CA TYR A 65 12.60 -0.70 10.60
C TYR A 65 13.25 0.42 9.78
N ALA A 66 12.43 1.26 9.14
CA ALA A 66 12.89 2.32 8.26
C ALA A 66 13.69 3.41 8.99
N LEU A 67 13.43 3.62 10.28
CA LEU A 67 14.12 4.59 11.11
C LEU A 67 15.45 4.06 11.72
N GLN A 68 15.76 2.76 11.55
CA GLN A 68 17.00 2.19 12.07
C GLN A 68 18.22 2.83 11.40
N GLY A 69 19.17 3.24 12.25
CA GLY A 69 20.44 3.81 11.77
C GLY A 69 20.37 5.28 11.35
N ILE A 70 19.21 5.92 11.43
CA ILE A 70 19.12 7.38 11.19
C ILE A 70 19.65 8.11 12.41
N GLU A 71 20.75 8.83 12.21
CA GLU A 71 21.34 9.67 13.24
C GLU A 71 20.51 10.96 13.41
N THR A 72 20.20 11.29 14.64
CA THR A 72 19.44 12.48 15.01
C THR A 72 20.17 13.29 16.10
N LYS A 73 20.03 14.61 16.06
CA LYS A 73 20.62 15.49 17.08
C LYS A 73 20.04 15.27 18.48
N GLN A 74 18.77 14.91 18.54
CA GLN A 74 18.06 14.55 19.76
C GLN A 74 17.39 13.20 19.56
N LYS A 75 17.68 12.26 20.43
CA LYS A 75 17.17 10.88 20.32
C LYS A 75 15.63 10.85 20.19
N GLY A 76 15.15 10.23 19.14
CA GLY A 76 13.72 10.06 18.85
C GLY A 76 13.04 11.30 18.26
N VAL A 77 13.79 12.37 17.97
CA VAL A 77 13.27 13.57 17.28
C VAL A 77 13.89 13.65 15.90
N TYR A 78 13.09 13.45 14.88
CA TYR A 78 13.51 13.43 13.47
C TYR A 78 13.10 14.74 12.80
N THR A 79 14.06 15.45 12.22
CA THR A 79 13.78 16.61 11.36
C THR A 79 13.55 16.16 9.91
N ARG A 80 12.99 17.03 9.09
CA ARG A 80 12.85 16.76 7.64
C ARG A 80 14.21 16.57 6.97
N GLU A 81 15.23 17.28 7.41
CA GLU A 81 16.60 17.17 6.94
C GLU A 81 17.19 15.81 7.27
N ASP A 82 16.99 15.29 8.48
CA ASP A 82 17.44 13.97 8.90
C ASP A 82 16.79 12.87 8.06
N LEU A 83 15.52 13.07 7.67
CA LEU A 83 14.73 12.11 6.90
C LEU A 83 14.83 12.28 5.38
N ALA A 84 15.44 13.36 4.88
CA ALA A 84 15.48 13.66 3.46
C ALA A 84 16.09 12.54 2.58
N PRO A 85 17.21 11.89 2.96
CA PRO A 85 17.75 10.78 2.19
C PRO A 85 16.79 9.58 2.11
N LEU A 86 16.09 9.29 3.22
CA LEU A 86 15.08 8.23 3.25
C LEU A 86 13.86 8.58 2.39
N ALA A 87 13.40 9.84 2.43
CA ALA A 87 12.30 10.32 1.60
C ALA A 87 12.64 10.17 0.10
N GLN A 88 13.86 10.54 -0.30
CA GLN A 88 14.37 10.39 -1.65
C GLN A 88 14.33 8.91 -2.09
N THR A 89 14.92 8.02 -1.28
CA THR A 89 14.93 6.58 -1.56
C THR A 89 13.53 6.01 -1.71
N ASN A 90 12.58 6.41 -0.84
CA ASN A 90 11.20 5.96 -0.91
C ASN A 90 10.56 6.35 -2.24
N VAL A 91 10.59 7.64 -2.63
CA VAL A 91 9.91 8.09 -3.85
C VAL A 91 10.55 7.54 -5.12
N GLU A 92 11.87 7.32 -5.13
CA GLU A 92 12.57 6.70 -6.25
C GLU A 92 12.11 5.24 -6.45
N SER A 93 11.98 4.49 -5.37
CA SER A 93 11.52 3.09 -5.43
C SER A 93 10.07 2.95 -5.88
N LEU A 94 9.20 3.92 -5.57
CA LEU A 94 7.80 3.91 -5.99
C LEU A 94 7.61 3.97 -7.51
N LYS A 95 8.60 4.47 -8.25
CA LYS A 95 8.54 4.62 -9.70
C LYS A 95 8.33 3.29 -10.43
N GLU A 96 8.98 2.24 -9.98
CA GLU A 96 8.87 0.89 -10.57
C GLU A 96 7.44 0.31 -10.43
N PHE A 97 6.70 0.79 -9.43
CA PHE A 97 5.33 0.36 -9.12
C PHE A 97 4.26 1.34 -9.58
N ALA A 98 4.58 2.25 -10.52
CA ALA A 98 3.68 3.31 -10.97
C ALA A 98 3.09 4.13 -9.80
N PHE A 99 3.87 4.31 -8.74
CA PHE A 99 3.48 5.04 -7.52
C PHE A 99 2.21 4.47 -6.87
N PHE A 100 1.87 3.21 -7.11
CA PHE A 100 0.64 2.54 -6.66
C PHE A 100 -0.64 3.35 -6.95
N THR A 101 -0.57 4.24 -7.95
CA THR A 101 -1.64 5.19 -8.27
C THR A 101 -1.96 5.13 -9.76
N PHE A 102 -3.21 4.82 -10.07
CA PHE A 102 -3.66 4.59 -11.44
C PHE A 102 -4.84 5.52 -11.74
N ALA A 103 -4.69 6.42 -12.71
CA ALA A 103 -5.74 7.33 -13.11
C ALA A 103 -6.23 7.01 -14.52
N LYS A 104 -7.54 7.22 -14.76
CA LYS A 104 -8.16 7.05 -16.06
C LYS A 104 -9.29 8.04 -16.26
N ALA A 105 -9.43 8.52 -17.50
CA ALA A 105 -10.56 9.33 -17.95
C ALA A 105 -10.99 8.84 -19.34
N GLU A 106 -12.29 8.75 -19.61
CA GLU A 106 -12.85 8.32 -20.89
C GLU A 106 -12.24 6.98 -21.39
N GLY A 107 -11.99 6.06 -20.46
CA GLY A 107 -11.39 4.75 -20.76
C GLY A 107 -9.88 4.78 -21.03
N LYS A 108 -9.22 5.94 -21.07
CA LYS A 108 -7.79 6.07 -21.31
C LYS A 108 -7.02 6.23 -19.99
N LYS A 109 -5.93 5.47 -19.85
CA LYS A 109 -5.03 5.60 -18.71
C LYS A 109 -4.23 6.90 -18.79
N ALA A 110 -4.19 7.64 -17.67
CA ALA A 110 -3.30 8.79 -17.52
C ALA A 110 -1.92 8.35 -17.04
N LYS A 111 -0.91 9.18 -17.30
CA LYS A 111 0.45 8.97 -16.82
C LYS A 111 0.82 10.06 -15.82
N PHE A 112 1.59 9.68 -14.82
CA PHE A 112 2.15 10.60 -13.85
C PHE A 112 3.62 10.92 -14.19
N ASN A 113 4.08 12.08 -13.73
CA ASN A 113 5.48 12.42 -13.61
C ASN A 113 6.01 11.89 -12.27
N GLU A 114 7.30 12.09 -12.01
CA GLU A 114 7.89 11.80 -10.71
C GLU A 114 7.28 12.70 -9.62
N PRO A 115 7.19 12.17 -8.37
CA PRO A 115 6.69 12.94 -7.24
C PRO A 115 7.51 14.22 -7.00
N VAL A 116 6.81 15.26 -6.60
CA VAL A 116 7.40 16.51 -6.15
C VAL A 116 6.86 16.88 -4.77
N ASP A 117 7.47 17.86 -4.10
CA ASP A 117 7.06 18.34 -2.78
C ASP A 117 6.95 17.19 -1.75
N TYR A 118 7.87 16.22 -1.84
CA TYR A 118 7.87 15.06 -0.97
C TYR A 118 8.74 15.26 0.26
N TYR A 119 8.29 14.69 1.35
CA TYR A 119 9.02 14.63 2.60
C TYR A 119 8.48 13.51 3.49
N LEU A 120 9.29 13.13 4.47
CA LEU A 120 8.87 12.28 5.58
C LEU A 120 8.75 13.09 6.87
N ASP A 121 7.81 12.72 7.71
CA ASP A 121 7.79 13.10 9.11
C ASP A 121 7.54 11.90 10.03
N VAL A 122 7.81 12.08 11.31
CA VAL A 122 7.57 11.06 12.34
C VAL A 122 6.76 11.70 13.46
N LYS A 123 5.61 11.11 13.72
CA LYS A 123 4.76 11.49 14.85
C LYS A 123 4.31 10.23 15.58
N ASP A 124 4.44 10.23 16.91
CA ASP A 124 4.07 9.11 17.78
C ASP A 124 4.69 7.76 17.29
N ASN A 125 5.95 7.79 16.83
CA ASN A 125 6.71 6.71 16.21
C ASN A 125 6.16 6.20 14.86
N VAL A 126 5.17 6.83 14.29
CA VAL A 126 4.64 6.52 12.96
C VAL A 126 5.35 7.36 11.92
N LEU A 127 6.02 6.71 10.96
CA LEU A 127 6.63 7.34 9.80
C LEU A 127 5.54 7.65 8.76
N THR A 128 5.52 8.87 8.25
CA THR A 128 4.52 9.29 7.26
C THR A 128 5.20 9.92 6.05
N LEU A 129 4.90 9.40 4.87
CA LEU A 129 5.35 9.95 3.59
C LEU A 129 4.28 10.87 3.01
N HIS A 130 4.69 12.09 2.68
CA HIS A 130 3.89 13.08 1.98
C HIS A 130 4.51 13.35 0.62
N PHE A 131 3.69 13.38 -0.43
CA PHE A 131 4.17 13.73 -1.78
C PHE A 131 3.03 14.18 -2.69
N PHE A 132 3.36 15.02 -3.65
CA PHE A 132 2.47 15.36 -4.76
C PHE A 132 2.90 14.59 -6.00
N LEU A 133 1.96 13.88 -6.61
CA LEU A 133 2.14 13.09 -7.81
C LEU A 133 1.46 13.80 -8.98
N PRO A 134 2.19 14.59 -9.77
CA PRO A 134 1.60 15.37 -10.85
C PRO A 134 1.28 14.51 -12.06
N LEU A 135 0.14 14.73 -12.69
CA LEU A 135 -0.16 14.18 -14.00
C LEU A 135 0.81 14.72 -15.06
N LYS A 136 1.24 13.85 -15.96
CA LYS A 136 2.06 14.27 -17.12
C LYS A 136 1.32 15.23 -18.02
N THR A 137 0.00 15.07 -18.13
CA THR A 137 -0.89 15.97 -18.85
C THR A 137 -2.13 16.18 -17.97
N PRO A 138 -2.41 17.42 -17.52
CA PRO A 138 -3.62 17.73 -16.79
C PRO A 138 -4.87 17.27 -17.54
N MET A 139 -5.88 16.81 -16.82
CA MET A 139 -7.12 16.32 -17.41
C MET A 139 -8.23 17.37 -17.27
N ASN A 140 -8.74 17.84 -18.40
CA ASN A 140 -9.93 18.66 -18.45
C ASN A 140 -11.12 17.79 -18.87
N THR A 141 -11.68 17.07 -17.92
CA THR A 141 -12.79 16.14 -18.13
C THR A 141 -13.78 16.23 -16.99
N LYS A 142 -15.05 15.95 -17.28
CA LYS A 142 -16.11 15.93 -16.28
C LYS A 142 -16.11 14.67 -15.42
N GLU A 143 -15.55 13.60 -15.91
CA GLU A 143 -15.54 12.30 -15.21
C GLU A 143 -14.16 11.64 -15.32
N TYR A 144 -13.63 11.21 -14.19
CA TYR A 144 -12.40 10.42 -14.13
C TYR A 144 -12.39 9.53 -12.88
N ALA A 145 -11.49 8.57 -12.87
CA ALA A 145 -11.27 7.71 -11.73
C ALA A 145 -9.78 7.64 -11.37
N VAL A 146 -9.51 7.50 -10.07
CA VAL A 146 -8.18 7.20 -9.52
C VAL A 146 -8.30 5.95 -8.67
N GLU A 147 -7.38 5.03 -8.81
CA GLU A 147 -7.29 3.80 -8.03
C GLU A 147 -5.94 3.81 -7.29
N VAL A 148 -5.96 3.43 -6.01
CA VAL A 148 -4.76 3.32 -5.18
C VAL A 148 -4.67 1.90 -4.63
N PHE A 149 -3.66 1.15 -5.08
CA PHE A 149 -3.39 -0.22 -4.67
C PHE A 149 -2.01 -0.68 -5.13
N ASP A 150 -1.48 -1.73 -4.49
CA ASP A 150 -0.31 -2.46 -4.98
C ASP A 150 -0.75 -3.66 -5.82
N PRO A 151 -0.41 -3.75 -7.11
CA PRO A 151 -0.75 -4.90 -7.95
C PRO A 151 -0.28 -6.25 -7.39
N SER A 152 0.83 -6.28 -6.66
CA SER A 152 1.39 -7.48 -6.02
C SER A 152 0.76 -7.80 -4.66
N TYR A 153 0.02 -6.86 -4.06
CA TYR A 153 -0.50 -6.94 -2.70
C TYR A 153 0.58 -7.14 -1.63
N PHE A 154 1.79 -6.71 -1.91
CA PHE A 154 2.85 -6.64 -0.89
C PHE A 154 2.55 -5.54 0.14
N ILE A 155 1.91 -4.46 -0.33
CA ILE A 155 1.43 -3.34 0.48
C ILE A 155 -0.10 -3.33 0.48
N ASP A 156 -0.70 -3.25 1.66
CA ASP A 156 -2.12 -2.98 1.82
C ASP A 156 -2.36 -1.49 2.10
N PHE A 157 -3.24 -0.87 1.28
CA PHE A 157 -3.63 0.52 1.43
C PHE A 157 -5.02 0.62 2.05
N THR A 158 -5.08 1.02 3.31
CA THR A 158 -6.33 1.33 4.01
C THR A 158 -6.50 2.84 4.12
N PHE A 159 -7.58 3.38 3.57
CA PHE A 159 -7.89 4.80 3.73
C PHE A 159 -8.60 5.07 5.06
N VAL A 160 -8.33 6.22 5.67
CA VAL A 160 -9.00 6.66 6.91
C VAL A 160 -10.52 6.69 6.73
N GLU A 161 -11.26 6.49 7.85
CA GLU A 161 -12.73 6.44 7.81
C GLU A 161 -13.37 7.80 7.44
N LYS A 162 -12.84 8.87 8.02
CA LYS A 162 -13.39 10.23 7.83
C LYS A 162 -12.57 10.99 6.81
N GLU A 163 -13.25 11.53 5.79
CA GLU A 163 -12.62 12.33 4.73
C GLU A 163 -11.39 11.67 4.09
N PRO A 164 -11.51 10.42 3.60
CA PRO A 164 -10.38 9.68 3.01
C PRO A 164 -9.80 10.41 1.79
N VAL A 165 -10.65 11.11 1.05
CA VAL A 165 -10.29 11.82 -0.17
C VAL A 165 -10.93 13.21 -0.17
N LYS A 166 -10.15 14.22 -0.58
CA LYS A 166 -10.59 15.60 -0.75
C LYS A 166 -10.37 16.09 -2.18
N LEU A 167 -11.18 17.08 -2.59
CA LEU A 167 -10.94 17.84 -3.83
C LEU A 167 -10.31 19.18 -3.45
N ALA A 168 -9.07 19.41 -3.88
CA ALA A 168 -8.36 20.65 -3.63
C ALA A 168 -8.41 21.56 -4.87
N GLY A 169 -9.17 22.66 -4.78
CA GLY A 169 -9.33 23.61 -5.88
C GLY A 169 -10.28 23.17 -6.99
N ALA A 170 -11.11 22.16 -6.77
CA ALA A 170 -12.05 21.67 -7.78
C ALA A 170 -13.12 22.71 -8.14
N PRO A 171 -13.65 22.67 -9.37
CA PRO A 171 -14.84 23.43 -9.74
C PRO A 171 -16.03 23.11 -8.82
N ALA A 172 -16.90 24.11 -8.64
CA ALA A 172 -18.10 23.93 -7.82
C ALA A 172 -19.01 22.82 -8.40
N GLY A 173 -19.57 22.00 -7.52
CA GLY A 173 -20.47 20.91 -7.90
C GLY A 173 -19.79 19.60 -8.26
N CYS A 174 -18.47 19.51 -8.22
CA CYS A 174 -17.78 18.21 -8.32
C CYS A 174 -18.10 17.34 -7.10
N ALA A 175 -18.34 16.06 -7.34
CA ALA A 175 -18.66 15.07 -6.32
C ALA A 175 -17.68 13.88 -6.39
N ILE A 176 -17.35 13.33 -5.21
CA ILE A 176 -16.55 12.11 -5.07
C ILE A 176 -17.47 10.94 -4.73
N LYS A 177 -17.26 9.82 -5.41
CA LYS A 177 -17.67 8.50 -4.95
C LYS A 177 -16.40 7.72 -4.59
N PHE A 178 -16.31 7.30 -3.33
CA PHE A 178 -15.19 6.51 -2.83
C PHE A 178 -15.67 5.10 -2.49
N ASP A 179 -15.12 4.12 -3.17
CA ASP A 179 -15.41 2.70 -2.95
C ASP A 179 -14.17 2.03 -2.36
N ARG A 180 -14.30 1.51 -1.14
CA ARG A 180 -13.27 0.70 -0.47
C ARG A 180 -13.24 -0.69 -1.06
N PRO A 181 -12.12 -1.42 -0.95
CA PRO A 181 -12.10 -2.85 -1.24
C PRO A 181 -13.23 -3.55 -0.46
N ASN A 182 -13.94 -4.47 -1.10
CA ASN A 182 -14.98 -5.23 -0.43
C ASN A 182 -14.38 -6.11 0.67
N ASP A 183 -15.00 -6.14 1.88
CA ASP A 183 -14.63 -7.05 2.98
C ASP A 183 -14.72 -8.54 2.61
N ASN A 184 -15.35 -8.88 1.48
CA ASN A 184 -15.29 -10.21 0.86
C ASN A 184 -13.88 -10.61 0.37
N SER A 185 -12.91 -9.69 0.44
CA SER A 185 -11.48 -9.99 0.31
C SER A 185 -10.98 -11.02 1.35
N ALA A 186 -11.74 -11.30 2.41
CA ALA A 186 -11.48 -12.45 3.30
C ALA A 186 -11.38 -13.80 2.55
N ASN A 187 -11.99 -13.93 1.36
CA ASN A 187 -11.75 -15.07 0.46
C ASN A 187 -10.42 -14.97 -0.29
N ALA A 188 -9.88 -13.78 -0.47
CA ALA A 188 -8.57 -13.55 -1.06
C ALA A 188 -7.43 -13.90 -0.10
N GLN A 189 -7.62 -13.71 1.21
CA GLN A 189 -6.67 -14.16 2.26
C GLN A 189 -6.49 -15.69 2.30
N ARG A 190 -7.29 -16.45 1.57
CA ARG A 190 -7.18 -17.91 1.46
C ARG A 190 -6.32 -18.38 0.29
N MET A 191 -5.76 -17.46 -0.49
CA MET A 191 -4.83 -17.88 -1.53
C MET A 191 -3.53 -18.32 -0.86
N SER A 192 -3.17 -19.61 -1.05
CA SER A 192 -1.90 -20.12 -0.55
C SER A 192 -0.74 -19.43 -1.26
N GLU A 193 0.41 -19.32 -0.60
CA GLU A 193 1.64 -18.80 -1.19
C GLU A 193 1.99 -19.52 -2.49
N ASP A 194 1.75 -20.82 -2.58
CA ASP A 194 1.94 -21.62 -3.79
C ASP A 194 1.05 -21.12 -4.96
N ASN A 195 -0.20 -20.78 -4.70
CA ASN A 195 -1.07 -20.20 -5.72
C ASN A 195 -0.67 -18.79 -6.11
N PHE A 196 -0.14 -18.02 -5.16
CA PHE A 196 0.39 -16.68 -5.43
C PHE A 196 1.67 -16.77 -6.28
N MET A 197 2.59 -17.67 -5.96
CA MET A 197 3.88 -17.82 -6.67
C MET A 197 3.77 -18.50 -8.03
N ASN A 198 2.79 -19.37 -8.23
CA ASN A 198 2.64 -20.17 -9.45
C ASN A 198 1.50 -19.73 -10.39
N GLY A 199 0.68 -18.75 -9.96
CA GLY A 199 -0.41 -18.19 -10.78
C GLY A 199 0.03 -16.97 -11.59
N ASP A 200 -0.76 -16.60 -12.62
CA ASP A 200 -0.65 -15.27 -13.25
C ASP A 200 -1.31 -14.23 -12.36
N ASN A 201 -0.61 -13.86 -11.28
CA ASN A 201 -1.08 -12.95 -10.23
C ASN A 201 -0.59 -11.52 -10.44
N SER A 202 -0.18 -11.16 -11.64
CA SER A 202 0.39 -9.85 -11.97
C SER A 202 -0.52 -8.66 -11.61
N ASN A 203 -1.78 -8.91 -11.26
CA ASN A 203 -2.73 -7.89 -10.83
C ASN A 203 -3.65 -8.37 -9.68
N TYR A 204 -3.15 -9.26 -8.82
CA TYR A 204 -3.91 -9.77 -7.68
C TYR A 204 -4.38 -8.66 -6.75
N GLY A 205 -3.53 -7.67 -6.50
CA GLY A 205 -3.84 -6.52 -5.65
C GLY A 205 -5.00 -5.64 -6.15
N ALA A 206 -5.42 -5.78 -7.41
CA ALA A 206 -6.57 -4.99 -7.92
C ALA A 206 -7.90 -5.29 -7.20
N MET A 207 -8.01 -6.44 -6.53
CA MET A 207 -9.16 -6.77 -5.67
C MET A 207 -9.21 -5.91 -4.41
N PHE A 208 -8.07 -5.38 -4.00
CA PHE A 208 -7.89 -4.52 -2.83
C PHE A 208 -7.78 -3.04 -3.21
N ALA A 209 -8.11 -2.69 -4.45
CA ALA A 209 -8.02 -1.31 -4.92
C ALA A 209 -9.03 -0.41 -4.22
N ASN A 210 -8.54 0.68 -3.65
CA ASN A 210 -9.36 1.81 -3.25
C ASN A 210 -9.71 2.63 -4.49
N LYS A 211 -11.00 2.80 -4.78
CA LYS A 211 -11.48 3.42 -6.03
C LYS A 211 -12.12 4.76 -5.76
N ILE A 212 -11.63 5.77 -6.42
CA ILE A 212 -12.10 7.15 -6.32
C ILE A 212 -12.68 7.51 -7.69
N ALA A 213 -13.98 7.73 -7.77
CA ALA A 213 -14.61 8.27 -8.97
C ALA A 213 -15.03 9.72 -8.72
N VAL A 214 -14.71 10.59 -9.66
CA VAL A 214 -15.08 12.01 -9.61
C VAL A 214 -15.97 12.34 -10.78
N LYS A 215 -17.02 13.09 -10.48
CA LYS A 215 -17.93 13.66 -11.46
C LYS A 215 -18.14 15.13 -11.21
N CYS A 216 -17.90 15.94 -12.23
CA CYS A 216 -18.12 17.38 -12.26
C CYS A 216 -19.29 17.73 -13.20
N PRO A 217 -19.94 18.90 -13.01
CA PRO A 217 -21.06 19.37 -13.86
C PRO A 217 -20.75 19.52 -15.34
#